data_8cf77f6d4a6de1f06b8d39f5e9c46a37
#
_entry.id   8cf77f6d4a6de1f06b8d39f5e9c46a37
#
_cell.length_a   1.000
_cell.length_b   1.000
_cell.length_c   1.000
_cell.angle_alpha   90.00
_cell.angle_beta   90.00
_cell.angle_gamma   90.00
#
_symmetry.space_group_name_H-M   'P 1'
#
loop_
_entity.id
_entity.type
_entity.pdbx_description
1 polymer ?
#
loop_
_entity_poly.entity_id
_entity_poly.type
_entity_poly.pdbx_seq_one_letter_code
_entity_poly.pdbx_strand_id
1 'polypeptide(L)'
;LGTSYGAPTELEIELAEQVVSLVPSLEVVRMVNSGTEAVMSAIRLARGVTSRDIIVKFEGCYHGHVDSMLVKAGSGLASLGIPECPGIVEDLAKNTLTLPFNNVKKLRELFDVEGDNIAGIIVEPIGGNMGVVPPKSGFLEALREVTKKTGSILIFDEVMTGFRVALG
;
A
#
# COMPACT_ATOMS: atom_id res chain seq x y z
N LEU A 1 32.39 -11.83 7.40
CA LEU A 1 31.70 -10.97 6.45
C LEU A 1 30.62 -11.79 5.77
N GLY A 2 29.51 -11.96 6.42
CA GLY A 2 28.39 -12.78 5.94
C GLY A 2 27.15 -11.94 5.69
N THR A 3 26.32 -12.45 4.83
CA THR A 3 24.95 -12.04 4.68
C THR A 3 24.07 -12.88 5.61
N SER A 4 22.82 -12.46 5.83
CA SER A 4 21.87 -13.17 6.67
C SER A 4 21.58 -14.57 6.11
N TYR A 5 21.80 -15.60 6.94
CA TYR A 5 21.45 -17.00 6.65
C TYR A 5 20.37 -17.50 7.63
N GLY A 6 19.32 -16.73 7.78
CA GLY A 6 18.26 -17.00 8.75
C GLY A 6 18.60 -16.51 10.18
N ALA A 7 19.73 -15.78 10.34
CA ALA A 7 20.10 -15.08 11.56
C ALA A 7 20.44 -13.62 11.20
N PRO A 8 20.04 -12.63 12.02
CA PRO A 8 20.33 -11.22 11.75
C PRO A 8 21.85 -10.97 11.81
N THR A 9 22.33 -10.04 10.99
CA THR A 9 23.67 -9.50 11.07
C THR A 9 23.69 -8.23 11.92
N GLU A 10 24.86 -7.86 12.47
CA GLU A 10 25.02 -6.61 13.22
C GLU A 10 24.55 -5.39 12.40
N LEU A 11 24.93 -5.33 11.11
CA LEU A 11 24.53 -4.24 10.21
C LEU A 11 23.01 -4.16 9.98
N GLU A 12 22.29 -5.30 9.95
CA GLU A 12 20.82 -5.29 9.85
C GLU A 12 20.20 -4.72 11.13
N ILE A 13 20.74 -5.07 12.29
CA ILE A 13 20.27 -4.55 13.58
C ILE A 13 20.50 -3.05 13.65
N GLU A 14 21.73 -2.59 13.38
CA GLU A 14 22.08 -1.16 13.38
C GLU A 14 21.19 -0.35 12.42
N LEU A 15 20.95 -0.86 11.20
CA LEU A 15 20.10 -0.21 10.24
C LEU A 15 18.63 -0.16 10.71
N ALA A 16 18.11 -1.24 11.27
CA ALA A 16 16.75 -1.29 11.79
C ALA A 16 16.56 -0.29 12.95
N GLU A 17 17.49 -0.24 13.89
CA GLU A 17 17.47 0.72 14.99
C GLU A 17 17.53 2.18 14.49
N GLN A 18 18.38 2.44 13.49
CA GLN A 18 18.46 3.76 12.87
C GLN A 18 17.13 4.16 12.18
N VAL A 19 16.52 3.25 11.42
CA VAL A 19 15.23 3.51 10.75
C VAL A 19 14.13 3.79 11.78
N VAL A 20 14.02 2.98 12.84
CA VAL A 20 13.04 3.20 13.92
C VAL A 20 13.28 4.54 14.63
N SER A 21 14.55 4.93 14.85
CA SER A 21 14.87 6.20 15.49
C SER A 21 14.53 7.43 14.63
N LEU A 22 14.59 7.31 13.30
CA LEU A 22 14.36 8.40 12.35
C LEU A 22 12.89 8.55 11.96
N VAL A 23 12.11 7.48 12.04
CA VAL A 23 10.69 7.45 11.63
C VAL A 23 9.82 7.13 12.85
N PRO A 24 9.29 8.14 13.55
CA PRO A 24 8.61 7.95 14.85
C PRO A 24 7.36 7.04 14.81
N SER A 25 6.79 6.81 13.64
CA SER A 25 5.63 5.91 13.46
C SER A 25 6.01 4.43 13.37
N LEU A 26 7.30 4.10 13.26
CA LEU A 26 7.78 2.73 13.12
C LEU A 26 8.22 2.16 14.48
N GLU A 27 7.62 1.03 14.86
CA GLU A 27 8.01 0.26 16.05
C GLU A 27 8.83 -0.99 15.68
N VAL A 28 8.58 -1.53 14.48
CA VAL A 28 9.21 -2.76 13.98
C VAL A 28 9.61 -2.60 12.53
N VAL A 29 10.77 -3.10 12.17
CA VAL A 29 11.29 -3.10 10.80
C VAL A 29 11.55 -4.52 10.35
N ARG A 30 11.14 -4.83 9.12
CA ARG A 30 11.50 -6.06 8.42
C ARG A 30 12.22 -5.70 7.12
N MET A 31 13.43 -6.19 6.97
CA MET A 31 14.19 -6.03 5.74
C MET A 31 13.73 -7.04 4.69
N VAL A 32 13.65 -6.60 3.44
CA VAL A 32 13.34 -7.39 2.25
C VAL A 32 14.23 -6.92 1.09
N ASN A 33 14.23 -7.64 -0.03
CA ASN A 33 15.15 -7.34 -1.13
C ASN A 33 14.58 -6.37 -2.19
N SER A 34 13.28 -6.09 -2.15
CA SER A 34 12.64 -5.24 -3.16
C SER A 34 11.35 -4.60 -2.64
N GLY A 35 10.90 -3.52 -3.30
CA GLY A 35 9.61 -2.91 -3.04
C GLY A 35 8.43 -3.87 -3.29
N THR A 36 8.54 -4.77 -4.28
CA THR A 36 7.53 -5.81 -4.52
C THR A 36 7.38 -6.75 -3.33
N GLU A 37 8.48 -7.19 -2.73
CA GLU A 37 8.44 -8.04 -1.53
C GLU A 37 7.90 -7.29 -0.30
N ALA A 38 8.24 -6.00 -0.15
CA ALA A 38 7.69 -5.16 0.90
C ALA A 38 6.17 -5.04 0.77
N VAL A 39 5.68 -4.69 -0.42
CA VAL A 39 4.24 -4.56 -0.72
C VAL A 39 3.50 -5.88 -0.53
N MET A 40 4.05 -6.99 -1.04
CA MET A 40 3.48 -8.33 -0.84
C MET A 40 3.34 -8.66 0.65
N SER A 41 4.35 -8.33 1.44
CA SER A 41 4.35 -8.57 2.90
C SER A 41 3.34 -7.67 3.61
N ALA A 42 3.26 -6.38 3.25
CA ALA A 42 2.32 -5.42 3.83
C ALA A 42 0.87 -5.80 3.54
N ILE A 43 0.55 -6.21 2.31
CA ILE A 43 -0.80 -6.68 1.93
C ILE A 43 -1.18 -7.93 2.72
N ARG A 44 -0.27 -8.90 2.83
CA ARG A 44 -0.50 -10.11 3.61
C ARG A 44 -0.75 -9.80 5.08
N LEU A 45 0.02 -8.86 5.64
CA LEU A 45 -0.15 -8.39 7.00
C LEU A 45 -1.51 -7.72 7.20
N ALA A 46 -1.91 -6.80 6.31
CA ALA A 46 -3.19 -6.13 6.36
C ALA A 46 -4.36 -7.12 6.35
N ARG A 47 -4.34 -8.09 5.44
CA ARG A 47 -5.34 -9.16 5.38
C ARG A 47 -5.35 -10.03 6.64
N GLY A 48 -4.17 -10.40 7.13
CA GLY A 48 -4.04 -11.23 8.34
C GLY A 48 -4.57 -10.56 9.60
N VAL A 49 -4.28 -9.27 9.79
CA VAL A 49 -4.71 -8.51 10.96
C VAL A 49 -6.21 -8.22 10.94
N THR A 50 -6.76 -7.92 9.77
CA THR A 50 -8.18 -7.54 9.64
C THR A 50 -9.10 -8.73 9.39
N SER A 51 -8.57 -9.87 8.96
CA SER A 51 -9.34 -11.02 8.44
C SER A 51 -10.26 -10.64 7.28
N ARG A 52 -9.81 -9.71 6.42
CA ARG A 52 -10.52 -9.21 5.23
C ARG A 52 -9.65 -9.39 4.00
N ASP A 53 -10.27 -9.44 2.80
CA ASP A 53 -9.54 -9.76 1.56
C ASP A 53 -9.25 -8.56 0.66
N ILE A 54 -10.11 -7.53 0.70
CA ILE A 54 -10.09 -6.43 -0.26
C ILE A 54 -8.96 -5.44 0.05
N ILE A 55 -8.18 -5.11 -0.98
CA ILE A 55 -7.19 -4.02 -0.95
C ILE A 55 -7.63 -2.92 -1.91
N VAL A 56 -7.51 -1.67 -1.49
CA VAL A 56 -7.74 -0.50 -2.33
C VAL A 56 -6.40 0.09 -2.76
N LYS A 57 -6.25 0.37 -4.06
CA LYS A 57 -5.11 1.12 -4.63
C LYS A 57 -5.61 2.30 -5.46
N PHE A 58 -4.70 3.11 -6.01
CA PHE A 58 -5.05 4.28 -6.82
C PHE A 58 -4.52 4.17 -8.26
N GLU A 59 -5.30 4.71 -9.20
CA GLU A 59 -4.91 4.85 -10.60
C GLU A 59 -3.60 5.63 -10.70
N GLY A 60 -2.69 5.15 -11.54
CA GLY A 60 -1.38 5.76 -11.77
C GLY A 60 -0.32 5.42 -10.72
N CYS A 61 -0.69 4.92 -9.53
CA CYS A 61 0.26 4.44 -8.54
C CYS A 61 0.79 3.04 -8.92
N TYR A 62 2.10 2.84 -8.69
CA TYR A 62 2.78 1.57 -8.92
C TYR A 62 3.29 0.97 -7.61
N HIS A 63 2.96 -0.28 -7.37
CA HIS A 63 3.25 -0.97 -6.11
C HIS A 63 3.97 -2.31 -6.34
N GLY A 64 4.91 -2.33 -7.27
CA GLY A 64 5.60 -3.57 -7.65
C GLY A 64 4.75 -4.48 -8.53
N HIS A 65 5.23 -5.71 -8.76
CA HIS A 65 4.65 -6.62 -9.72
C HIS A 65 4.05 -7.90 -9.10
N VAL A 66 3.60 -7.83 -7.86
CA VAL A 66 2.77 -8.89 -7.29
C VAL A 66 1.41 -8.89 -7.99
N ASP A 67 0.89 -10.06 -8.36
CA ASP A 67 -0.31 -10.21 -9.19
C ASP A 67 -1.50 -9.38 -8.71
N SER A 68 -1.72 -9.32 -7.39
CA SER A 68 -2.81 -8.54 -6.80
C SER A 68 -2.69 -7.03 -7.02
N MET A 69 -1.50 -6.50 -7.39
CA MET A 69 -1.28 -5.08 -7.66
C MET A 69 -1.29 -4.74 -9.15
N LEU A 70 -1.19 -5.74 -10.04
CA LEU A 70 -1.23 -5.57 -11.49
C LEU A 70 -2.68 -5.60 -12.00
N VAL A 71 -3.49 -4.65 -11.53
CA VAL A 71 -4.91 -4.53 -11.86
C VAL A 71 -5.24 -3.12 -12.31
N LYS A 72 -6.18 -3.02 -13.23
CA LYS A 72 -6.76 -1.76 -13.74
C LYS A 72 -8.10 -1.47 -13.10
N ALA A 73 -8.50 -0.20 -13.10
CA ALA A 73 -9.86 0.18 -12.80
C ALA A 73 -10.81 -0.39 -13.87
N GLY A 74 -11.91 -0.99 -13.45
CA GLY A 74 -13.02 -1.29 -14.34
C GLY A 74 -13.99 -0.10 -14.47
N SER A 75 -15.17 -0.28 -15.08
CA SER A 75 -16.12 0.78 -15.46
C SER A 75 -17.15 1.14 -14.37
N GLY A 76 -16.92 0.90 -13.09
CA GLY A 76 -17.90 1.16 -12.01
C GLY A 76 -17.38 2.02 -10.88
N LEU A 77 -18.22 2.31 -9.88
CA LEU A 77 -17.89 3.11 -8.70
C LEU A 77 -16.81 2.42 -7.86
N ALA A 78 -16.88 1.09 -7.76
CA ALA A 78 -15.87 0.20 -7.22
C ALA A 78 -15.69 -0.92 -8.25
N SER A 79 -14.76 -0.75 -9.16
CA SER A 79 -14.53 -1.76 -10.18
C SER A 79 -13.66 -2.86 -9.61
N LEU A 80 -14.19 -4.07 -9.62
CA LEU A 80 -13.38 -5.28 -9.44
C LEU A 80 -12.17 -5.19 -10.36
N GLY A 81 -10.99 -5.45 -9.81
CA GLY A 81 -9.75 -5.36 -10.56
C GLY A 81 -9.79 -6.23 -11.81
N ILE A 82 -9.50 -5.60 -12.95
CA ILE A 82 -9.30 -6.32 -14.21
C ILE A 82 -7.80 -6.57 -14.34
N PRO A 83 -7.34 -7.80 -14.63
CA PRO A 83 -5.92 -8.08 -14.86
C PRO A 83 -5.30 -7.10 -15.86
N GLU A 84 -4.15 -6.52 -15.52
CA GLU A 84 -3.47 -5.54 -16.36
C GLU A 84 -2.66 -6.20 -17.48
N CYS A 85 -2.25 -7.44 -17.27
CA CYS A 85 -1.49 -8.21 -18.25
C CYS A 85 -1.89 -9.70 -18.25
N PRO A 86 -1.57 -10.43 -19.35
CA PRO A 86 -1.75 -11.88 -19.41
C PRO A 86 -0.96 -12.59 -18.31
N GLY A 87 -1.53 -13.67 -17.78
CA GLY A 87 -0.89 -14.50 -16.74
C GLY A 87 -1.34 -14.18 -15.31
N ILE A 88 -2.05 -13.08 -15.08
CA ILE A 88 -2.65 -12.79 -13.78
C ILE A 88 -3.95 -13.57 -13.65
N VAL A 89 -4.08 -14.32 -12.55
CA VAL A 89 -5.30 -15.07 -12.23
C VAL A 89 -6.41 -14.10 -11.83
N GLU A 90 -7.57 -14.19 -12.48
CA GLU A 90 -8.72 -13.29 -12.24
C GLU A 90 -9.16 -13.27 -10.78
N ASP A 91 -9.13 -14.42 -10.09
CA ASP A 91 -9.52 -14.51 -8.69
C ASP A 91 -8.61 -13.72 -7.74
N LEU A 92 -7.34 -13.50 -8.12
CA LEU A 92 -6.44 -12.61 -7.39
C LEU A 92 -6.74 -11.14 -7.68
N ALA A 93 -7.08 -10.83 -8.92
CA ALA A 93 -7.41 -9.46 -9.34
C ALA A 93 -8.71 -8.93 -8.70
N LYS A 94 -9.71 -9.78 -8.49
CA LYS A 94 -11.01 -9.42 -7.91
C LYS A 94 -10.93 -8.78 -6.52
N ASN A 95 -9.90 -9.13 -5.74
CA ASN A 95 -9.72 -8.63 -4.38
C ASN A 95 -8.96 -7.30 -4.32
N THR A 96 -8.77 -6.62 -5.46
CA THR A 96 -8.13 -5.30 -5.51
C THR A 96 -9.03 -4.31 -6.22
N LEU A 97 -9.41 -3.26 -5.50
CA LEU A 97 -10.22 -2.17 -6.03
C LEU A 97 -9.30 -1.00 -6.39
N THR A 98 -9.58 -0.35 -7.51
CA THR A 98 -8.80 0.82 -7.96
C THR A 98 -9.67 2.07 -7.95
N LEU A 99 -9.21 3.12 -7.27
CA LEU A 99 -9.85 4.43 -7.21
C LEU A 99 -9.01 5.48 -7.95
N PRO A 100 -9.63 6.55 -8.48
CA PRO A 100 -8.86 7.70 -8.98
C PRO A 100 -8.08 8.37 -7.86
N PHE A 101 -6.79 8.66 -8.11
CA PHE A 101 -5.94 9.39 -7.17
C PHE A 101 -6.50 10.80 -6.91
N ASN A 102 -6.37 11.30 -5.68
CA ASN A 102 -6.89 12.61 -5.27
C ASN A 102 -8.43 12.78 -5.31
N ASN A 103 -9.21 11.68 -5.33
CA ASN A 103 -10.66 11.75 -5.34
C ASN A 103 -11.27 11.33 -3.98
N VAL A 104 -11.31 12.28 -3.03
CA VAL A 104 -11.86 12.07 -1.69
C VAL A 104 -13.33 11.66 -1.72
N LYS A 105 -14.12 12.17 -2.68
CA LYS A 105 -15.53 11.82 -2.80
C LYS A 105 -15.72 10.32 -3.08
N LYS A 106 -15.05 9.80 -4.12
CA LYS A 106 -15.11 8.36 -4.46
C LYS A 106 -14.54 7.47 -3.36
N LEU A 107 -13.50 7.94 -2.65
CA LEU A 107 -12.96 7.25 -1.49
C LEU A 107 -14.04 7.06 -0.41
N ARG A 108 -14.72 8.13 -0.01
CA ARG A 108 -15.77 8.07 1.02
C ARG A 108 -16.96 7.23 0.57
N GLU A 109 -17.43 7.41 -0.67
CA GLU A 109 -18.52 6.60 -1.25
C GLU A 109 -18.20 5.10 -1.20
N LEU A 110 -16.97 4.69 -1.54
CA LEU A 110 -16.54 3.29 -1.43
C LEU A 110 -16.55 2.80 0.01
N PHE A 111 -15.99 3.58 0.93
CA PHE A 111 -15.88 3.18 2.33
C PHE A 111 -17.20 3.17 3.10
N ASP A 112 -18.18 3.96 2.66
CA ASP A 112 -19.54 3.92 3.23
C ASP A 112 -20.30 2.65 2.82
N VAL A 113 -19.93 1.99 1.70
CA VAL A 113 -20.58 0.76 1.21
C VAL A 113 -19.76 -0.49 1.57
N GLU A 114 -18.45 -0.46 1.35
CA GLU A 114 -17.57 -1.64 1.42
C GLU A 114 -16.54 -1.57 2.56
N GLY A 115 -16.53 -0.52 3.36
CA GLY A 115 -15.46 -0.27 4.34
C GLY A 115 -15.18 -1.43 5.29
N ASP A 116 -16.21 -2.17 5.68
CA ASP A 116 -16.10 -3.34 6.57
C ASP A 116 -15.47 -4.58 5.90
N ASN A 117 -15.38 -4.60 4.56
CA ASN A 117 -14.77 -5.66 3.77
C ASN A 117 -13.32 -5.33 3.34
N ILE A 118 -12.90 -4.07 3.52
CA ILE A 118 -11.59 -3.59 3.08
C ILE A 118 -10.54 -3.90 4.15
N ALA A 119 -9.53 -4.70 3.79
CA ALA A 119 -8.36 -5.00 4.62
C ALA A 119 -7.43 -3.79 4.74
N GLY A 120 -7.20 -3.08 3.65
CA GLY A 120 -6.32 -1.93 3.65
C GLY A 120 -6.36 -1.11 2.37
N ILE A 121 -5.77 0.09 2.49
CA ILE A 121 -5.47 0.99 1.37
C ILE A 121 -3.96 1.06 1.21
N ILE A 122 -3.48 0.96 -0.03
CA ILE A 122 -2.09 1.25 -0.38
C ILE A 122 -2.02 2.47 -1.28
N VAL A 123 -1.10 3.40 -0.98
CA VAL A 123 -0.96 4.67 -1.70
C VAL A 123 0.50 5.12 -1.71
N GLU A 124 0.97 5.68 -2.83
CA GLU A 124 2.16 6.51 -2.84
C GLU A 124 1.80 7.89 -2.25
N PRO A 125 2.47 8.40 -1.18
CA PRO A 125 2.17 9.72 -0.62
C PRO A 125 2.30 10.84 -1.65
N ILE A 126 3.25 10.70 -2.58
CA ILE A 126 3.37 11.48 -3.81
C ILE A 126 3.49 10.48 -4.95
N GLY A 127 2.56 10.51 -5.87
CA GLY A 127 2.55 9.57 -7.00
C GLY A 127 3.76 9.77 -7.90
N GLY A 128 4.75 8.87 -7.85
CA GLY A 128 5.98 8.97 -8.64
C GLY A 128 5.80 8.50 -10.08
N ASN A 129 5.20 7.32 -10.25
CA ASN A 129 5.06 6.64 -11.55
C ASN A 129 4.20 7.43 -12.56
N MET A 130 3.25 8.22 -12.11
CA MET A 130 2.36 9.03 -12.96
C MET A 130 2.91 10.44 -13.26
N GLY A 131 4.19 10.73 -12.96
CA GLY A 131 4.85 12.01 -13.27
C GLY A 131 4.92 12.99 -12.10
N VAL A 132 5.16 12.52 -10.89
CA VAL A 132 5.29 13.32 -9.65
C VAL A 132 4.04 14.12 -9.36
N VAL A 133 2.96 13.43 -9.04
CA VAL A 133 1.68 14.04 -8.69
C VAL A 133 1.54 14.14 -7.17
N PRO A 134 1.53 15.34 -6.59
CA PRO A 134 1.34 15.50 -5.15
C PRO A 134 -0.12 15.22 -4.75
N PRO A 135 -0.35 14.84 -3.48
CA PRO A 135 -1.68 14.73 -2.94
C PRO A 135 -2.32 16.14 -2.85
N LYS A 136 -3.60 16.23 -3.19
CA LYS A 136 -4.38 17.45 -2.91
C LYS A 136 -4.61 17.57 -1.41
N SER A 137 -4.78 18.83 -0.94
CA SER A 137 -5.12 19.09 0.46
C SER A 137 -6.33 18.28 0.90
N GLY A 138 -6.22 17.62 2.06
CA GLY A 138 -7.27 16.77 2.64
C GLY A 138 -7.31 15.34 2.12
N PHE A 139 -6.51 14.96 1.11
CA PHE A 139 -6.56 13.60 0.56
C PHE A 139 -5.95 12.56 1.51
N LEU A 140 -4.74 12.80 2.02
CA LEU A 140 -4.09 11.87 2.94
C LEU A 140 -4.83 11.81 4.30
N GLU A 141 -5.34 12.93 4.76
CA GLU A 141 -6.18 13.01 5.95
C GLU A 141 -7.47 12.17 5.79
N ALA A 142 -8.11 12.25 4.62
CA ALA A 142 -9.29 11.45 4.32
C ALA A 142 -8.97 9.94 4.30
N LEU A 143 -7.81 9.52 3.79
CA LEU A 143 -7.36 8.12 3.86
C LEU A 143 -7.24 7.66 5.32
N ARG A 144 -6.62 8.48 6.16
CA ARG A 144 -6.48 8.17 7.60
C ARG A 144 -7.85 8.13 8.30
N GLU A 145 -8.75 9.06 7.99
CA GLU A 145 -10.10 9.13 8.55
C GLU A 145 -10.89 7.84 8.26
N VAL A 146 -10.99 7.45 6.98
CA VAL A 146 -11.79 6.28 6.59
C VAL A 146 -11.19 4.98 7.11
N THR A 147 -9.86 4.83 7.09
CA THR A 147 -9.21 3.63 7.61
C THR A 147 -9.34 3.50 9.13
N LYS A 148 -9.26 4.61 9.85
CA LYS A 148 -9.48 4.63 11.31
C LYS A 148 -10.93 4.28 11.66
N LYS A 149 -11.92 4.80 10.90
CA LYS A 149 -13.35 4.54 11.11
C LYS A 149 -13.69 3.05 10.92
N THR A 150 -13.12 2.39 9.92
CA THR A 150 -13.45 1.01 9.54
C THR A 150 -12.50 -0.04 10.12
N GLY A 151 -11.37 0.39 10.71
CA GLY A 151 -10.32 -0.54 11.17
C GLY A 151 -9.48 -1.13 10.04
N SER A 152 -9.56 -0.59 8.83
CA SER A 152 -8.69 -0.96 7.71
C SER A 152 -7.27 -0.45 7.92
N ILE A 153 -6.28 -1.07 7.30
CA ILE A 153 -4.88 -0.67 7.40
C ILE A 153 -4.53 0.36 6.31
N LEU A 154 -3.90 1.47 6.69
CA LEU A 154 -3.33 2.42 5.74
C LEU A 154 -1.85 2.10 5.51
N ILE A 155 -1.50 1.82 4.27
CA ILE A 155 -0.15 1.48 3.83
C ILE A 155 0.38 2.62 2.97
N PHE A 156 1.44 3.29 3.41
CA PHE A 156 2.20 4.23 2.59
C PHE A 156 3.32 3.48 1.86
N ASP A 157 3.25 3.49 0.52
CA ASP A 157 4.35 3.03 -0.32
C ASP A 157 5.34 4.19 -0.49
N GLU A 158 6.40 4.12 0.27
CA GLU A 158 7.46 5.13 0.30
C GLU A 158 8.73 4.70 -0.43
N VAL A 159 8.63 3.73 -1.32
CA VAL A 159 9.78 3.29 -2.14
C VAL A 159 10.43 4.46 -2.89
N MET A 160 9.64 5.44 -3.33
CA MET A 160 10.14 6.64 -3.99
C MET A 160 10.32 7.84 -3.06
N THR A 161 9.51 7.96 -2.02
CA THR A 161 9.41 9.17 -1.19
C THR A 161 10.18 9.10 0.12
N GLY A 162 10.27 7.92 0.74
CA GLY A 162 10.92 7.73 2.02
C GLY A 162 12.38 8.13 2.00
N PHE A 163 12.83 8.85 3.01
CA PHE A 163 14.18 9.43 3.12
C PHE A 163 14.59 10.34 1.96
N ARG A 164 13.64 10.71 1.09
CA ARG A 164 13.87 11.56 -0.07
C ARG A 164 13.16 12.91 0.07
N VAL A 165 11.85 12.90 0.33
CA VAL A 165 11.06 14.13 0.51
C VAL A 165 10.83 14.45 1.98
N ALA A 166 10.84 13.43 2.82
CA ALA A 166 10.81 13.49 4.27
C ALA A 166 11.47 12.19 4.81
N LEU A 167 11.58 12.06 6.13
CA LEU A 167 12.08 10.83 6.75
C LEU A 167 11.06 9.68 6.61
N GLY A 168 9.77 9.98 6.66
CA GLY A 168 8.67 9.04 6.50
C GLY A 168 7.36 9.61 6.99
#